data_e36ef5ded70d923bc4023e3d3b9eba8e
#
_entry.id   e36ef5ded70d923bc4023e3d3b9eba8e
#
_cell.length_a   1.000
_cell.length_b   1.000
_cell.length_c   1.000
_cell.angle_alpha   90.00
_cell.angle_beta   90.00
_cell.angle_gamma   90.00
#
_symmetry.space_group_name_H-M   'P 1'
#
loop_
_entity.id
_entity.type
_entity.pdbx_description
1 polymer ?
#
loop_
_entity_poly.entity_id
_entity_poly.type
_entity_poly.pdbx_seq_one_letter_code
_entity_poly.pdbx_strand_id
1 'polypeptide(L)'
;MIPNLAMPERLVPSNGPKWEIRVAHRLDEIMQVISLRAIAYMHEQSCPYDEEIDGNDFAGATHLIARLNGEPVGCVRLRWFAHFFKVERVAVLPRYRKSGLGAALLDASFELGAKKGYDHALGHVEPSIVGLWQRACGVNPRPGRTNLAFSDHEYVEVEKFIPKHDDAIHVDTDPMILLRPEGEWDRPGVLDRSNERLIPLRTARQA
;
A
#
# COMPACT_ATOMS: atom_id res chain seq x y z
N MET A 1 -15.61 18.23 -10.47
CA MET A 1 -14.15 18.34 -10.66
C MET A 1 -13.51 18.03 -9.31
N ILE A 2 -12.93 16.84 -9.13
CA ILE A 2 -12.32 16.42 -7.86
C ILE A 2 -10.89 16.94 -7.87
N PRO A 3 -10.40 17.66 -6.82
CA PRO A 3 -9.02 18.13 -6.79
C PRO A 3 -8.04 16.97 -6.81
N ASN A 4 -7.06 17.06 -7.67
CA ASN A 4 -5.97 16.10 -7.83
C ASN A 4 -5.10 16.10 -6.55
N LEU A 5 -5.22 15.06 -5.72
CA LEU A 5 -4.42 14.85 -4.51
C LEU A 5 -3.14 14.12 -4.90
N ALA A 6 -2.13 14.86 -5.32
CA ALA A 6 -0.82 14.30 -5.63
C ALA A 6 -0.09 13.82 -4.36
N MET A 7 0.49 12.63 -4.39
CA MET A 7 1.41 12.10 -3.37
C MET A 7 2.69 12.97 -3.27
N PRO A 8 3.40 12.98 -2.13
CA PRO A 8 4.67 13.71 -2.00
C PRO A 8 5.67 13.26 -3.07
N GLU A 9 6.43 14.22 -3.61
CA GLU A 9 7.33 14.08 -4.77
C GLU A 9 8.39 12.96 -4.66
N ARG A 10 8.62 12.40 -3.47
CA ARG A 10 9.64 11.36 -3.23
C ARG A 10 9.30 9.97 -3.78
N LEU A 11 8.07 9.71 -4.20
CA LEU A 11 7.64 8.41 -4.70
C LEU A 11 7.57 8.34 -6.25
N VAL A 12 8.12 9.32 -6.95
CA VAL A 12 8.08 9.37 -8.41
C VAL A 12 9.49 9.27 -8.98
N PRO A 13 9.81 8.26 -9.82
CA PRO A 13 11.08 8.22 -10.56
C PRO A 13 11.18 9.44 -11.48
N SER A 14 12.34 10.10 -11.49
CA SER A 14 12.56 11.38 -12.14
C SER A 14 12.47 11.38 -13.69
N ASN A 15 12.34 10.20 -14.34
CA ASN A 15 12.34 10.08 -15.82
C ASN A 15 11.41 8.99 -16.38
N GLY A 16 10.36 8.58 -15.65
CA GLY A 16 9.38 7.56 -16.09
C GLY A 16 7.94 8.09 -16.13
N PRO A 17 6.95 7.28 -16.56
CA PRO A 17 5.56 7.66 -16.47
C PRO A 17 5.21 8.00 -15.01
N LYS A 18 4.55 9.13 -14.81
CA LYS A 18 4.26 9.67 -13.48
C LYS A 18 3.07 8.91 -12.88
N TRP A 19 3.36 7.89 -12.05
CA TRP A 19 2.35 7.15 -11.30
C TRP A 19 1.86 7.98 -10.11
N GLU A 20 0.56 8.00 -9.88
CA GLU A 20 -0.03 8.39 -8.61
C GLU A 20 -0.29 7.12 -7.81
N ILE A 21 0.44 6.90 -6.71
CA ILE A 21 0.23 5.75 -5.82
C ILE A 21 -0.22 6.28 -4.47
N ARG A 22 -1.36 5.78 -3.97
CA ARG A 22 -1.89 6.19 -2.66
C ARG A 22 -2.75 5.11 -2.03
N VAL A 23 -3.10 5.32 -0.76
CA VAL A 23 -4.07 4.47 -0.07
C VAL A 23 -5.46 4.67 -0.70
N ALA A 24 -6.17 3.58 -0.93
CA ALA A 24 -7.55 3.58 -1.36
C ALA A 24 -8.46 3.79 -0.14
N HIS A 25 -9.07 4.98 -0.03
CA HIS A 25 -9.92 5.36 1.11
C HIS A 25 -11.41 5.24 0.83
N ARG A 26 -11.80 5.11 -0.43
CA ARG A 26 -13.18 5.16 -0.88
C ARG A 26 -13.63 3.79 -1.36
N LEU A 27 -14.91 3.49 -1.21
CA LEU A 27 -15.48 2.23 -1.66
C LEU A 27 -15.27 1.98 -3.17
N ASP A 28 -15.46 3.01 -3.99
CA ASP A 28 -15.23 2.93 -5.43
C ASP A 28 -13.77 2.63 -5.79
N GLU A 29 -12.82 3.07 -4.97
CA GLU A 29 -11.40 2.75 -5.14
C GLU A 29 -11.09 1.30 -4.73
N ILE A 30 -11.70 0.81 -3.67
CA ILE A 30 -11.61 -0.61 -3.29
C ILE A 30 -12.20 -1.50 -4.38
N MET A 31 -13.34 -1.11 -5.00
CA MET A 31 -13.90 -1.84 -6.14
C MET A 31 -12.94 -1.85 -7.35
N GLN A 32 -12.22 -0.77 -7.61
CA GLN A 32 -11.19 -0.72 -8.65
C GLN A 32 -10.01 -1.64 -8.33
N VAL A 33 -9.54 -1.66 -7.06
CA VAL A 33 -8.51 -2.60 -6.59
C VAL A 33 -8.94 -4.04 -6.82
N ILE A 34 -10.15 -4.42 -6.40
CA ILE A 34 -10.70 -5.76 -6.60
C ILE A 34 -10.77 -6.10 -8.11
N SER A 35 -11.20 -5.15 -8.95
CA SER A 35 -11.26 -5.35 -10.40
C SER A 35 -9.87 -5.58 -11.02
N LEU A 36 -8.85 -4.83 -10.60
CA LEU A 36 -7.46 -5.04 -11.04
C LEU A 36 -6.95 -6.43 -10.65
N ARG A 37 -7.26 -6.87 -9.43
CA ARG A 37 -6.89 -8.18 -8.91
C ARG A 37 -7.63 -9.30 -9.65
N ALA A 38 -8.92 -9.14 -9.92
CA ALA A 38 -9.69 -10.11 -10.70
C ALA A 38 -9.09 -10.34 -12.09
N ILE A 39 -8.61 -9.29 -12.76
CA ILE A 39 -7.91 -9.43 -14.05
C ILE A 39 -6.60 -10.21 -13.86
N ALA A 40 -5.76 -9.84 -12.89
CA ALA A 40 -4.43 -10.43 -12.73
C ALA A 40 -4.47 -11.85 -12.17
N TYR A 41 -5.32 -12.13 -11.19
CA TYR A 41 -5.33 -13.43 -10.50
C TYR A 41 -6.42 -14.36 -11.05
N MET A 42 -7.66 -13.91 -11.14
CA MET A 42 -8.76 -14.80 -11.56
C MET A 42 -8.74 -15.05 -13.07
N HIS A 43 -8.52 -14.02 -13.89
CA HIS A 43 -8.53 -14.20 -15.34
C HIS A 43 -7.21 -14.76 -15.89
N GLU A 44 -6.06 -14.23 -15.49
CA GLU A 44 -4.78 -14.66 -16.05
C GLU A 44 -4.19 -15.91 -15.38
N GLN A 45 -4.33 -16.03 -14.04
CA GLN A 45 -3.76 -17.14 -13.28
C GLN A 45 -4.81 -18.21 -12.91
N SER A 46 -6.06 -18.03 -13.32
CA SER A 46 -7.15 -18.97 -13.01
C SER A 46 -7.36 -19.22 -11.51
N CYS A 47 -6.99 -18.24 -10.66
CA CYS A 47 -7.20 -18.32 -9.22
C CYS A 47 -8.68 -18.46 -8.90
N PRO A 48 -9.09 -19.45 -8.08
CA PRO A 48 -10.49 -19.59 -7.65
C PRO A 48 -10.99 -18.35 -6.92
N TYR A 49 -12.30 -18.08 -7.06
CA TYR A 49 -12.92 -16.89 -6.45
C TYR A 49 -12.66 -16.81 -4.94
N ASP A 50 -12.88 -17.91 -4.20
CA ASP A 50 -12.77 -17.95 -2.75
C ASP A 50 -11.32 -17.82 -2.25
N GLU A 51 -10.33 -18.12 -3.10
CA GLU A 51 -8.91 -17.91 -2.80
C GLU A 51 -8.48 -16.47 -3.07
N GLU A 52 -9.05 -15.82 -4.08
CA GLU A 52 -8.78 -14.41 -4.37
C GLU A 52 -9.51 -13.49 -3.40
N ILE A 53 -10.79 -13.75 -3.14
CA ILE A 53 -11.63 -13.01 -2.19
C ILE A 53 -11.64 -13.75 -0.84
N ASP A 54 -10.52 -13.74 -0.18
CA ASP A 54 -10.19 -14.54 1.01
C ASP A 54 -10.71 -13.97 2.34
N GLY A 55 -11.62 -12.97 2.29
CA GLY A 55 -12.22 -12.35 3.48
C GLY A 55 -11.33 -11.33 4.20
N ASN A 56 -10.08 -11.12 3.77
CA ASN A 56 -9.17 -10.20 4.45
C ASN A 56 -9.23 -8.75 3.93
N ASP A 57 -9.97 -8.48 2.85
CA ASP A 57 -9.98 -7.16 2.22
C ASP A 57 -10.57 -6.06 3.10
N PHE A 58 -11.54 -6.41 3.94
CA PHE A 58 -12.19 -5.49 4.89
C PHE A 58 -11.82 -5.76 6.36
N ALA A 59 -10.89 -6.67 6.61
CA ALA A 59 -10.45 -7.06 7.95
C ALA A 59 -9.18 -6.32 8.39
N GLY A 60 -9.16 -5.00 8.27
CA GLY A 60 -8.00 -4.18 8.64
C GLY A 60 -6.87 -4.18 7.61
N ALA A 61 -7.12 -4.61 6.38
CA ALA A 61 -6.16 -4.48 5.29
C ALA A 61 -6.13 -3.05 4.75
N THR A 62 -4.95 -2.62 4.32
CA THR A 62 -4.76 -1.38 3.56
C THR A 62 -4.49 -1.72 2.11
N HIS A 63 -5.16 -1.02 1.20
CA HIS A 63 -4.97 -1.17 -0.23
C HIS A 63 -4.29 0.07 -0.81
N LEU A 64 -3.16 -0.11 -1.52
CA LEU A 64 -2.62 0.94 -2.36
C LEU A 64 -3.15 0.77 -3.78
N ILE A 65 -3.52 1.88 -4.40
CA ILE A 65 -3.94 1.94 -5.80
C ILE A 65 -2.98 2.85 -6.57
N ALA A 66 -2.51 2.35 -7.71
CA ALA A 66 -1.70 3.12 -8.64
C ALA A 66 -2.55 3.58 -9.82
N ARG A 67 -2.43 4.86 -10.16
CA ARG A 67 -3.13 5.48 -11.29
C ARG A 67 -2.14 6.10 -12.28
N LEU A 68 -2.51 6.07 -13.54
CA LEU A 68 -1.85 6.80 -14.61
C LEU A 68 -2.89 7.63 -15.33
N ASN A 69 -2.74 8.96 -15.31
CA ASN A 69 -3.72 9.90 -15.88
C ASN A 69 -5.16 9.68 -15.35
N GLY A 70 -5.28 9.33 -14.06
CA GLY A 70 -6.56 9.05 -13.40
C GLY A 70 -7.07 7.60 -13.55
N GLU A 71 -6.54 6.82 -14.49
CA GLU A 71 -6.94 5.42 -14.70
C GLU A 71 -6.23 4.47 -13.72
N PRO A 72 -6.93 3.53 -13.06
CA PRO A 72 -6.32 2.54 -12.19
C PRO A 72 -5.54 1.52 -13.02
N VAL A 73 -4.25 1.34 -12.70
CA VAL A 73 -3.32 0.52 -13.49
C VAL A 73 -2.60 -0.55 -12.69
N GLY A 74 -2.64 -0.46 -11.36
CA GLY A 74 -2.06 -1.44 -10.46
C GLY A 74 -2.49 -1.24 -9.02
N CYS A 75 -2.27 -2.25 -8.19
CA CYS A 75 -2.60 -2.20 -6.77
C CYS A 75 -1.75 -3.17 -5.97
N VAL A 76 -1.80 -3.04 -4.64
CA VAL A 76 -1.24 -3.97 -3.67
C VAL A 76 -2.09 -3.97 -2.41
N ARG A 77 -2.20 -5.12 -1.73
CA ARG A 77 -2.82 -5.25 -0.42
C ARG A 77 -1.76 -5.39 0.65
N LEU A 78 -1.91 -4.66 1.75
CA LEU A 78 -1.06 -4.74 2.94
C LEU A 78 -1.88 -5.25 4.10
N ARG A 79 -1.32 -6.21 4.86
CA ARG A 79 -1.93 -6.70 6.10
C ARG A 79 -0.97 -6.45 7.25
N TRP A 80 -1.51 -5.93 8.35
CA TRP A 80 -0.76 -5.51 9.52
C TRP A 80 -0.83 -6.57 10.61
N PHE A 81 0.33 -6.94 11.16
CA PHE A 81 0.48 -7.86 12.28
C PHE A 81 1.26 -7.16 13.40
N ALA A 82 1.41 -7.79 14.56
CA ALA A 82 1.99 -7.13 15.73
C ALA A 82 3.39 -6.54 15.50
N HIS A 83 4.27 -7.27 14.77
CA HIS A 83 5.68 -6.87 14.62
C HIS A 83 6.17 -6.88 13.17
N PHE A 84 5.31 -7.13 12.21
CA PHE A 84 5.62 -7.13 10.79
C PHE A 84 4.36 -6.83 10.00
N PHE A 85 4.52 -6.49 8.74
CA PHE A 85 3.40 -6.43 7.82
C PHE A 85 3.64 -7.34 6.62
N LYS A 86 2.56 -7.73 5.98
CA LYS A 86 2.59 -8.60 4.82
C LYS A 86 2.17 -7.84 3.57
N VAL A 87 2.98 -7.96 2.52
CA VAL A 87 2.69 -7.44 1.18
C VAL A 87 2.09 -8.56 0.36
N GLU A 88 0.88 -8.36 -0.13
CA GLU A 88 0.09 -9.35 -0.84
C GLU A 88 -0.62 -8.75 -2.05
N ARG A 89 -1.08 -9.60 -2.96
CA ARG A 89 -1.96 -9.19 -4.06
C ARG A 89 -1.41 -8.02 -4.88
N VAL A 90 -0.11 -8.06 -5.19
CA VAL A 90 0.50 -7.08 -6.10
C VAL A 90 0.00 -7.36 -7.52
N ALA A 91 -0.82 -6.49 -8.04
CA ALA A 91 -1.40 -6.63 -9.38
C ALA A 91 -1.05 -5.40 -10.24
N VAL A 92 -0.58 -5.66 -11.47
CA VAL A 92 -0.30 -4.65 -12.49
C VAL A 92 -0.94 -5.10 -13.80
N LEU A 93 -1.73 -4.25 -14.41
CA LEU A 93 -2.34 -4.54 -15.71
C LEU A 93 -1.26 -4.90 -16.75
N PRO A 94 -1.50 -5.89 -17.65
CA PRO A 94 -0.51 -6.42 -18.58
C PRO A 94 0.26 -5.36 -19.35
N ARG A 95 -0.44 -4.37 -19.89
CA ARG A 95 0.14 -3.27 -20.70
C ARG A 95 1.11 -2.37 -19.92
N TYR A 96 1.08 -2.42 -18.57
CA TYR A 96 1.96 -1.60 -17.71
C TYR A 96 3.02 -2.44 -16.99
N ARG A 97 3.10 -3.74 -17.26
CA ARG A 97 4.20 -4.58 -16.75
C ARG A 97 5.53 -4.17 -17.39
N LYS A 98 6.62 -4.43 -16.71
CA LYS A 98 8.00 -4.04 -17.12
C LYS A 98 8.22 -2.51 -17.21
N SER A 99 7.28 -1.69 -16.74
CA SER A 99 7.42 -0.23 -16.68
C SER A 99 8.06 0.29 -15.37
N GLY A 100 8.32 -0.61 -14.40
CA GLY A 100 8.76 -0.24 -13.06
C GLY A 100 7.60 -0.08 -12.05
N LEU A 101 6.33 -0.12 -12.49
CA LEU A 101 5.18 0.12 -11.61
C LEU A 101 5.10 -0.89 -10.45
N GLY A 102 5.41 -2.17 -10.67
CA GLY A 102 5.44 -3.17 -9.60
C GLY A 102 6.45 -2.81 -8.50
N ALA A 103 7.65 -2.37 -8.88
CA ALA A 103 8.66 -1.91 -7.91
C ALA A 103 8.17 -0.65 -7.17
N ALA A 104 7.59 0.31 -7.87
CA ALA A 104 7.05 1.53 -7.25
C ALA A 104 5.92 1.22 -6.24
N LEU A 105 5.05 0.22 -6.52
CA LEU A 105 4.03 -0.23 -5.58
C LEU A 105 4.65 -0.87 -4.32
N LEU A 106 5.72 -1.65 -4.48
CA LEU A 106 6.45 -2.22 -3.34
C LEU A 106 7.17 -1.15 -2.52
N ASP A 107 7.84 -0.20 -3.17
CA ASP A 107 8.51 0.90 -2.48
C ASP A 107 7.50 1.75 -1.69
N ALA A 108 6.34 2.07 -2.27
CA ALA A 108 5.26 2.76 -1.58
C ALA A 108 4.71 1.94 -0.38
N SER A 109 4.68 0.61 -0.51
CA SER A 109 4.28 -0.30 0.58
C SER A 109 5.27 -0.28 1.73
N PHE A 110 6.57 -0.29 1.43
CA PHE A 110 7.63 -0.23 2.44
C PHE A 110 7.67 1.14 3.13
N GLU A 111 7.50 2.22 2.39
CA GLU A 111 7.41 3.58 2.95
C GLU A 111 6.22 3.72 3.90
N LEU A 112 5.04 3.23 3.50
CA LEU A 112 3.86 3.23 4.38
C LEU A 112 4.09 2.37 5.62
N GLY A 113 4.70 1.19 5.48
CA GLY A 113 5.07 0.33 6.61
C GLY A 113 6.02 1.01 7.57
N ALA A 114 7.09 1.65 7.06
CA ALA A 114 8.05 2.40 7.86
C ALA A 114 7.38 3.57 8.60
N LYS A 115 6.50 4.31 7.92
CA LYS A 115 5.72 5.42 8.53
C LYS A 115 4.80 4.94 9.65
N LYS A 116 4.28 3.71 9.56
CA LYS A 116 3.51 3.07 10.64
C LYS A 116 4.38 2.45 11.74
N GLY A 117 5.71 2.58 11.67
CA GLY A 117 6.65 2.08 12.67
C GLY A 117 7.11 0.62 12.48
N TYR A 118 6.78 0.01 11.35
CA TYR A 118 7.26 -1.34 11.04
C TYR A 118 8.65 -1.29 10.42
N ASP A 119 9.46 -2.26 10.78
CA ASP A 119 10.81 -2.46 10.24
C ASP A 119 10.96 -3.82 9.51
N HIS A 120 9.91 -4.63 9.45
CA HIS A 120 9.93 -5.96 8.85
C HIS A 120 8.70 -6.21 7.96
N ALA A 121 8.96 -6.50 6.68
CA ALA A 121 7.96 -6.86 5.69
C ALA A 121 8.12 -8.31 5.26
N LEU A 122 7.00 -9.02 5.08
CA LEU A 122 6.93 -10.37 4.50
C LEU A 122 6.11 -10.36 3.21
N GLY A 123 6.39 -11.30 2.33
CA GLY A 123 5.63 -11.56 1.11
C GLY A 123 5.78 -12.99 0.64
N HIS A 124 4.98 -13.37 -0.37
CA HIS A 124 5.10 -14.64 -1.08
C HIS A 124 5.23 -14.35 -2.56
N VAL A 125 6.21 -14.94 -3.19
CA VAL A 125 6.61 -14.65 -4.57
C VAL A 125 6.81 -15.96 -5.32
N GLU A 126 6.30 -16.04 -6.54
CA GLU A 126 6.58 -17.18 -7.42
C GLU A 126 8.09 -17.35 -7.63
N PRO A 127 8.62 -18.58 -7.61
CA PRO A 127 10.07 -18.83 -7.73
C PRO A 127 10.71 -18.17 -8.95
N SER A 128 9.97 -18.11 -10.06
CA SER A 128 10.42 -17.56 -11.34
C SER A 128 10.75 -16.07 -11.31
N ILE A 129 10.16 -15.30 -10.39
CA ILE A 129 10.31 -13.85 -10.29
C ILE A 129 11.02 -13.38 -9.01
N VAL A 130 11.42 -14.28 -8.11
CA VAL A 130 12.16 -13.93 -6.89
C VAL A 130 13.39 -13.08 -7.20
N GLY A 131 14.23 -13.51 -8.16
CA GLY A 131 15.43 -12.76 -8.54
C GLY A 131 15.14 -11.38 -9.12
N LEU A 132 13.98 -11.18 -9.74
CA LEU A 132 13.54 -9.85 -10.18
C LEU A 132 13.28 -8.94 -8.97
N TRP A 133 12.52 -9.42 -7.99
CA TRP A 133 12.17 -8.65 -6.80
C TRP A 133 13.37 -8.40 -5.88
N GLN A 134 14.32 -9.35 -5.79
CA GLN A 134 15.58 -9.12 -5.09
C GLN A 134 16.33 -7.91 -5.66
N ARG A 135 16.50 -7.85 -6.98
CA ARG A 135 17.21 -6.73 -7.63
C ARG A 135 16.43 -5.42 -7.61
N ALA A 136 15.10 -5.49 -7.75
CA ALA A 136 14.26 -4.30 -7.86
C ALA A 136 13.99 -3.64 -6.50
N CYS A 137 13.77 -4.45 -5.46
CA CYS A 137 13.24 -3.97 -4.18
C CYS A 137 14.02 -4.47 -2.97
N GLY A 138 15.05 -5.31 -3.15
CA GLY A 138 15.90 -5.81 -2.06
C GLY A 138 15.21 -6.78 -1.12
N VAL A 139 14.15 -7.49 -1.56
CA VAL A 139 13.54 -8.58 -0.81
C VAL A 139 14.41 -9.83 -0.94
N ASN A 140 14.46 -10.67 0.09
CA ASN A 140 15.26 -11.90 0.09
C ASN A 140 14.42 -13.11 0.49
N PRO A 141 14.68 -14.29 -0.08
CA PRO A 141 14.09 -15.53 0.41
C PRO A 141 14.37 -15.71 1.89
N ARG A 142 13.36 -16.12 2.64
CA ARG A 142 13.50 -16.33 4.08
C ARG A 142 14.08 -17.71 4.37
N PRO A 143 15.24 -17.80 5.07
CA PRO A 143 15.90 -19.07 5.31
C PRO A 143 15.04 -20.05 6.13
N GLY A 144 15.12 -21.35 5.82
CA GLY A 144 14.46 -22.39 6.60
C GLY A 144 12.94 -22.47 6.46
N ARG A 145 12.37 -21.77 5.47
CA ARG A 145 10.96 -21.87 5.15
C ARG A 145 10.70 -22.80 3.99
N THR A 146 9.66 -23.61 4.11
CA THR A 146 9.17 -24.44 2.98
C THR A 146 8.30 -23.57 2.09
N ASN A 147 8.36 -23.83 0.78
CA ASN A 147 7.49 -23.17 -0.16
C ASN A 147 6.02 -23.51 0.13
N LEU A 148 5.15 -22.56 -0.13
CA LEU A 148 3.70 -22.73 -0.03
C LEU A 148 3.13 -22.97 -1.42
N ALA A 149 2.02 -23.71 -1.50
CA ALA A 149 1.24 -23.86 -2.72
C ALA A 149 -0.17 -23.34 -2.50
N PHE A 150 -0.62 -22.44 -3.35
CA PHE A 150 -2.01 -21.99 -3.43
C PHE A 150 -2.35 -21.58 -4.86
N SER A 151 -3.62 -21.73 -5.25
CA SER A 151 -4.08 -21.50 -6.64
C SER A 151 -3.23 -22.26 -7.67
N ASP A 152 -2.83 -23.50 -7.34
CA ASP A 152 -1.97 -24.38 -8.18
C ASP A 152 -0.58 -23.80 -8.53
N HIS A 153 -0.14 -22.75 -7.84
CA HIS A 153 1.17 -22.16 -7.97
C HIS A 153 2.00 -22.32 -6.70
N GLU A 154 3.32 -22.47 -6.88
CA GLU A 154 4.29 -22.51 -5.79
C GLU A 154 4.79 -21.09 -5.45
N TYR A 155 5.00 -20.83 -4.16
CA TYR A 155 5.47 -19.54 -3.66
C TYR A 155 6.58 -19.69 -2.64
N VAL A 156 7.61 -18.85 -2.79
CA VAL A 156 8.71 -18.69 -1.84
C VAL A 156 8.34 -17.56 -0.87
N GLU A 157 8.46 -17.81 0.44
CA GLU A 157 8.37 -16.74 1.43
C GLU A 157 9.60 -15.85 1.32
N VAL A 158 9.37 -14.55 1.17
CA VAL A 158 10.41 -13.53 1.11
C VAL A 158 10.23 -12.51 2.23
N GLU A 159 11.33 -11.90 2.65
CA GLU A 159 11.34 -10.88 3.68
C GLU A 159 12.19 -9.67 3.27
N LYS A 160 11.89 -8.53 3.87
CA LYS A 160 12.70 -7.33 3.79
C LYS A 160 12.70 -6.61 5.14
N PHE A 161 13.89 -6.29 5.64
CA PHE A 161 14.06 -5.34 6.72
C PHE A 161 14.15 -3.93 6.14
N ILE A 162 13.36 -3.03 6.69
CA ILE A 162 13.27 -1.64 6.26
C ILE A 162 13.79 -0.72 7.38
N PRO A 163 14.46 0.39 7.04
CA PRO A 163 14.86 1.36 8.04
C PRO A 163 13.64 1.95 8.76
N LYS A 164 13.77 2.21 10.05
CA LYS A 164 12.74 2.94 10.79
C LYS A 164 12.60 4.35 10.20
N HIS A 165 11.36 4.82 10.12
CA HIS A 165 11.08 6.18 9.71
C HIS A 165 11.24 7.13 10.91
N ASP A 166 11.97 8.25 10.74
CA ASP A 166 12.22 9.20 11.83
C ASP A 166 10.91 9.77 12.41
N ASP A 167 9.91 9.99 11.55
CA ASP A 167 8.59 10.49 11.91
C ASP A 167 7.54 9.36 11.91
N ALA A 168 7.91 8.14 12.36
CA ALA A 168 6.94 7.05 12.45
C ALA A 168 5.79 7.42 13.40
N ILE A 169 4.59 7.01 13.03
CA ILE A 169 3.39 7.18 13.86
C ILE A 169 3.52 6.33 15.12
N HIS A 170 3.36 6.94 16.30
CA HIS A 170 3.45 6.30 17.60
C HIS A 170 2.43 6.91 18.59
N VAL A 171 2.34 6.35 19.78
CA VAL A 171 1.31 6.73 20.78
C VAL A 171 1.38 8.21 21.19
N ASP A 172 2.56 8.83 21.15
CA ASP A 172 2.76 10.25 21.49
C ASP A 172 2.72 11.18 20.25
N THR A 173 2.36 10.68 19.08
CA THR A 173 2.14 11.51 17.90
C THR A 173 0.98 12.46 18.17
N ASP A 174 1.07 13.71 17.65
CA ASP A 174 0.02 14.71 17.81
C ASP A 174 -1.37 14.10 17.49
N PRO A 175 -2.35 14.22 18.40
CA PRO A 175 -3.68 13.65 18.20
C PRO A 175 -4.35 14.06 16.89
N MET A 176 -4.09 15.27 16.40
CA MET A 176 -4.66 15.72 15.13
C MET A 176 -4.06 14.98 13.94
N ILE A 177 -2.78 14.61 14.00
CA ILE A 177 -2.14 13.76 12.98
C ILE A 177 -2.76 12.35 12.99
N LEU A 178 -2.98 11.78 14.18
CA LEU A 178 -3.59 10.45 14.33
C LEU A 178 -5.02 10.37 13.76
N LEU A 179 -5.73 11.49 13.69
CA LEU A 179 -7.08 11.59 13.11
C LEU A 179 -7.09 11.72 11.59
N ARG A 180 -5.94 11.92 10.95
CA ARG A 180 -5.84 12.03 9.49
C ARG A 180 -5.97 10.65 8.82
N PRO A 181 -6.44 10.59 7.57
CA PRO A 181 -6.51 9.33 6.84
C PRO A 181 -5.14 8.64 6.75
N GLU A 182 -5.15 7.32 6.78
CA GLU A 182 -3.93 6.51 6.64
C GLU A 182 -3.17 6.88 5.34
N GLY A 183 -1.86 7.10 5.46
CA GLY A 183 -1.01 7.51 4.34
C GLY A 183 -1.09 9.01 4.00
N GLU A 184 -1.90 9.80 4.69
CA GLU A 184 -2.05 11.25 4.49
C GLU A 184 -1.71 12.06 5.75
N TRP A 185 -0.89 11.50 6.64
CA TRP A 185 -0.56 12.13 7.93
C TRP A 185 0.18 13.48 7.81
N ASP A 186 0.84 13.73 6.69
CA ASP A 186 1.60 14.97 6.44
C ASP A 186 0.72 16.12 5.93
N ARG A 187 -0.60 15.90 5.78
CA ARG A 187 -1.54 16.89 5.24
C ARG A 187 -2.69 17.14 6.19
N PRO A 188 -3.11 18.41 6.37
CA PRO A 188 -4.33 18.70 7.10
C PRO A 188 -5.54 18.01 6.49
N GLY A 189 -6.30 17.29 7.33
CA GLY A 189 -7.50 16.56 6.96
C GLY A 189 -8.80 17.35 7.25
N VAL A 190 -9.92 16.66 7.15
CA VAL A 190 -11.25 17.25 7.39
C VAL A 190 -11.39 17.70 8.86
N LEU A 191 -10.81 16.92 9.79
CA LEU A 191 -10.91 17.20 11.22
C LEU A 191 -10.00 18.34 11.69
N ASP A 192 -8.87 18.58 11.00
CA ASP A 192 -8.06 19.78 11.24
C ASP A 192 -8.90 21.06 11.07
N ARG A 193 -9.68 21.16 9.99
CA ARG A 193 -10.59 22.30 9.73
C ARG A 193 -11.70 22.41 10.78
N SER A 194 -12.15 21.30 11.34
CA SER A 194 -13.13 21.32 12.43
C SER A 194 -12.54 21.89 13.71
N ASN A 195 -11.29 21.51 14.02
CA ASN A 195 -10.58 22.04 15.19
C ASN A 195 -10.32 23.55 15.07
N GLU A 196 -9.90 24.02 13.91
CA GLU A 196 -9.68 25.45 13.63
C GLU A 196 -10.94 26.30 13.88
N ARG A 197 -12.13 25.79 13.55
CA ARG A 197 -13.40 26.48 13.80
C ARG A 197 -13.76 26.65 15.28
N LEU A 198 -13.22 25.77 16.15
CA LEU A 198 -13.50 25.79 17.58
C LEU A 198 -12.60 26.78 18.36
N ILE A 199 -11.42 27.10 17.86
CA ILE A 199 -10.46 27.98 18.50
C ILE A 199 -11.06 29.37 18.77
N PRO A 200 -11.69 30.05 17.79
CA PRO A 200 -12.34 31.35 18.02
C PRO A 200 -13.46 31.32 19.06
N LEU A 201 -14.24 30.22 19.10
CA LEU A 201 -15.34 30.04 20.06
C LEU A 201 -14.85 29.85 21.49
N ARG A 202 -13.71 29.20 21.70
CA ARG A 202 -13.08 29.06 23.03
C ARG A 202 -12.54 30.38 23.54
N THR A 203 -11.86 31.14 22.68
CA THR A 203 -11.32 32.46 23.02
C THR A 203 -12.43 33.46 23.38
N ALA A 204 -13.55 33.42 22.64
CA ALA A 204 -14.71 34.29 22.93
C ALA A 204 -15.46 33.92 24.23
N ARG A 205 -15.33 32.69 24.73
CA ARG A 205 -15.97 32.27 26.01
C ARG A 205 -15.10 32.53 27.23
N GLN A 206 -13.82 32.84 27.03
CA GLN A 206 -12.87 33.18 28.11
C GLN A 206 -12.67 34.68 28.29
N ALA A 207 -13.22 35.50 27.40
CA ALA A 207 -13.28 36.97 27.47
C ALA A 207 -14.63 37.42 27.99
#